data_112b1e40455a9f1db1e639c6864c3cc7
#
_entry.id   112b1e40455a9f1db1e639c6864c3cc7
#
_cell.length_a   1.000
_cell.length_b   1.000
_cell.length_c   1.000
_cell.angle_alpha   90.00
_cell.angle_beta   90.00
_cell.angle_gamma   90.00
#
_symmetry.space_group_name_H-M   'P 1'
#
loop_
_entity.id
_entity.type
_entity.pdbx_description
1 polymer ?
#
loop_
_entity_poly.entity_id
_entity_poly.type
_entity_poly.pdbx_seq_one_letter_code
_entity_poly.pdbx_strand_id
1 'polypeptide(L)'
;EVTDVLEKNIRSMGNIDNVESYSYNDLSLIQVELKTTVKETDVEQCWDLLRRKVANAQAELPEGASPSIVKDDFGNVYGMFFALTGDGLSDRELSDYSELVKREVSELDGVERVDLYGKRPECINISLLQDRMANLGVKPAEVLATLNGQNQTTYTGYYDNGDNRIRVTVSDKFKTVEDIGRMLIQGHDADQLRLSDIARIEKDYEDPTRNELFYDRQRAIGIMVAASSDADIIKVGHQVEKKLEQLKVERLPAGVECHKVFYQPERVGSSLGTFILNLIESVIIVVVILMIAMGFKSGVIIGISLVVTVFGSFLFLYFMDGTMQRVSLASFVLAMGMLVDNAIVIVDGILVDLKRGIPKPAALTNIAKKTAMPLLGATLIAILAFFPIFMSPDTVGEYVRDLFIVLAVSLLLSWILALTQIPIHADYSLKVKNEHLSEEQLYDSGMYRWFRKFLTYMLYHKKFAVGAVVILLALSAWCFQYIPQGFFPDLSYTQLYIEYKVPEGGTLEAVQGDIAE
;
A
#
# COMPACT_ATOMS: atom_id res chain seq x y z
N GLU A 1 -31.96 -16.72 0.14
CA GLU A 1 -32.93 -15.66 0.46
C GLU A 1 -32.22 -14.35 0.81
N VAL A 2 -31.32 -14.32 1.80
CA VAL A 2 -30.60 -13.07 2.20
C VAL A 2 -29.66 -12.61 1.09
N THR A 3 -28.77 -13.49 0.62
CA THR A 3 -27.74 -13.20 -0.39
C THR A 3 -28.35 -12.67 -1.70
N ASP A 4 -29.38 -13.34 -2.21
CA ASP A 4 -30.02 -12.97 -3.50
C ASP A 4 -30.63 -11.57 -3.46
N VAL A 5 -31.30 -11.21 -2.36
CA VAL A 5 -31.91 -9.89 -2.17
C VAL A 5 -30.84 -8.80 -2.15
N LEU A 6 -29.76 -9.01 -1.39
CA LEU A 6 -28.66 -8.05 -1.30
C LEU A 6 -27.93 -7.92 -2.65
N GLU A 7 -27.57 -9.02 -3.30
CA GLU A 7 -26.90 -8.98 -4.61
C GLU A 7 -27.71 -8.23 -5.66
N LYS A 8 -29.01 -8.48 -5.73
CA LYS A 8 -29.91 -7.83 -6.68
C LYS A 8 -29.93 -6.32 -6.50
N ASN A 9 -29.99 -5.87 -5.24
CA ASN A 9 -29.93 -4.45 -4.93
C ASN A 9 -28.55 -3.84 -5.25
N ILE A 10 -27.47 -4.54 -4.90
CA ILE A 10 -26.09 -4.11 -5.15
C ILE A 10 -25.81 -4.03 -6.65
N ARG A 11 -26.17 -5.04 -7.44
CA ARG A 11 -25.98 -5.05 -8.90
C ARG A 11 -26.74 -3.95 -9.65
N SER A 12 -27.72 -3.31 -9.00
CA SER A 12 -28.40 -2.14 -9.57
C SER A 12 -27.50 -0.88 -9.64
N MET A 13 -26.30 -0.90 -9.06
CA MET A 13 -25.31 0.16 -9.16
C MET A 13 -24.54 0.06 -10.48
N GLY A 14 -24.40 1.17 -11.21
CA GLY A 14 -23.74 1.18 -12.52
C GLY A 14 -22.23 1.03 -12.51
N ASN A 15 -21.59 1.28 -11.35
CA ASN A 15 -20.14 1.35 -11.20
C ASN A 15 -19.51 0.05 -10.67
N ILE A 16 -20.28 -1.03 -10.61
CA ILE A 16 -19.80 -2.34 -10.14
C ILE A 16 -19.25 -3.12 -11.32
N ASP A 17 -18.10 -3.74 -11.14
CA ASP A 17 -17.48 -4.67 -12.06
C ASP A 17 -17.91 -6.10 -11.74
N ASN A 18 -17.66 -6.56 -10.52
CA ASN A 18 -17.96 -7.90 -10.06
C ASN A 18 -18.61 -7.92 -8.68
N VAL A 19 -19.44 -8.94 -8.45
CA VAL A 19 -20.03 -9.25 -7.14
C VAL A 19 -19.86 -10.74 -6.89
N GLU A 20 -19.07 -11.08 -5.88
CA GLU A 20 -18.87 -12.44 -5.41
C GLU A 20 -19.55 -12.64 -4.07
N SER A 21 -20.28 -13.74 -3.92
CA SER A 21 -21.06 -14.01 -2.72
C SER A 21 -20.80 -15.41 -2.18
N TYR A 22 -20.66 -15.51 -0.90
CA TYR A 22 -20.48 -16.74 -0.15
C TYR A 22 -21.62 -16.88 0.85
N SER A 23 -22.43 -17.94 0.70
CA SER A 23 -23.53 -18.26 1.60
C SER A 23 -23.14 -19.40 2.52
N TYR A 24 -23.03 -19.11 3.81
CA TYR A 24 -22.82 -20.07 4.89
C TYR A 24 -24.13 -20.25 5.67
N ASN A 25 -24.17 -21.19 6.63
CA ASN A 25 -25.39 -21.50 7.38
C ASN A 25 -26.00 -20.26 8.10
N ASP A 26 -25.18 -19.44 8.75
CA ASP A 26 -25.66 -18.26 9.50
C ASP A 26 -25.02 -16.95 9.03
N LEU A 27 -24.35 -16.98 7.86
CA LEU A 27 -23.60 -15.83 7.35
C LEU A 27 -23.71 -15.72 5.84
N SER A 28 -24.04 -14.53 5.34
CA SER A 28 -23.88 -14.14 3.95
C SER A 28 -22.75 -13.14 3.83
N LEU A 29 -21.69 -13.49 3.10
CA LEU A 29 -20.57 -12.61 2.80
C LEU A 29 -20.64 -12.22 1.32
N ILE A 30 -20.67 -10.91 1.05
CA ILE A 30 -20.74 -10.37 -0.31
C ILE A 30 -19.55 -9.45 -0.52
N GLN A 31 -18.71 -9.78 -1.49
CA GLN A 31 -17.60 -8.98 -1.94
C GLN A 31 -18.01 -8.21 -3.19
N VAL A 32 -17.81 -6.90 -3.17
CA VAL A 32 -18.18 -6.00 -4.25
C VAL A 32 -16.92 -5.34 -4.81
N GLU A 33 -16.72 -5.47 -6.10
CA GLU A 33 -15.61 -4.88 -6.82
C GLU A 33 -16.10 -3.75 -7.73
N LEU A 34 -15.50 -2.57 -7.62
CA LEU A 34 -15.81 -1.43 -8.47
C LEU A 34 -15.03 -1.52 -9.78
N LYS A 35 -15.60 -0.94 -10.85
CA LYS A 35 -14.90 -0.81 -12.14
C LYS A 35 -13.63 0.02 -11.99
N THR A 36 -12.56 -0.42 -12.61
CA THR A 36 -11.27 0.30 -12.66
C THR A 36 -11.36 1.69 -13.31
N THR A 37 -12.45 1.98 -14.01
CA THR A 37 -12.74 3.29 -14.61
C THR A 37 -13.29 4.32 -13.62
N VAL A 38 -13.61 3.92 -12.38
CA VAL A 38 -14.07 4.83 -11.32
C VAL A 38 -12.88 5.66 -10.87
N LYS A 39 -13.04 6.97 -10.87
CA LYS A 39 -11.99 7.88 -10.40
C LYS A 39 -11.89 7.83 -8.88
N GLU A 40 -10.68 8.02 -8.35
CA GLU A 40 -10.40 8.06 -6.90
C GLU A 40 -11.35 9.02 -6.16
N THR A 41 -11.62 10.20 -6.73
CA THR A 41 -12.56 11.19 -6.17
C THR A 41 -14.01 10.70 -6.05
N ASP A 42 -14.38 9.68 -6.81
CA ASP A 42 -15.76 9.17 -6.90
C ASP A 42 -15.95 7.87 -6.09
N VAL A 43 -14.87 7.28 -5.58
CA VAL A 43 -14.89 6.00 -4.84
C VAL A 43 -15.73 6.12 -3.57
N GLU A 44 -15.53 7.17 -2.77
CA GLU A 44 -16.30 7.39 -1.54
C GLU A 44 -17.81 7.53 -1.83
N GLN A 45 -18.17 8.19 -2.92
CA GLN A 45 -19.56 8.31 -3.34
C GLN A 45 -20.16 6.95 -3.73
N CYS A 46 -19.35 6.06 -4.32
CA CYS A 46 -19.77 4.69 -4.62
C CYS A 46 -20.03 3.90 -3.35
N TRP A 47 -19.19 4.04 -2.30
CA TRP A 47 -19.41 3.40 -1.01
C TRP A 47 -20.64 3.96 -0.29
N ASP A 48 -20.90 5.26 -0.35
CA ASP A 48 -22.13 5.86 0.16
C ASP A 48 -23.38 5.30 -0.54
N LEU A 49 -23.30 5.11 -1.86
CA LEU A 49 -24.38 4.51 -2.62
C LEU A 49 -24.59 3.05 -2.23
N LEU A 50 -23.51 2.28 -2.04
CA LEU A 50 -23.54 0.89 -1.59
C LEU A 50 -24.25 0.78 -0.22
N ARG A 51 -23.83 1.60 0.76
CA ARG A 51 -24.47 1.63 2.10
C ARG A 51 -25.96 1.91 2.00
N ARG A 52 -26.38 2.87 1.18
CA ARG A 52 -27.80 3.18 0.96
C ARG A 52 -28.56 2.04 0.30
N LYS A 53 -27.97 1.35 -0.68
CA LYS A 53 -28.59 0.20 -1.35
C LYS A 53 -28.76 -0.96 -0.40
N VAL A 54 -27.75 -1.28 0.42
CA VAL A 54 -27.82 -2.32 1.43
C VAL A 54 -28.85 -1.98 2.52
N ALA A 55 -28.86 -0.73 3.00
CA ALA A 55 -29.85 -0.27 3.98
C ALA A 55 -31.29 -0.35 3.45
N ASN A 56 -31.53 -0.02 2.19
CA ASN A 56 -32.85 -0.15 1.57
C ASN A 56 -33.27 -1.61 1.44
N ALA A 57 -32.34 -2.50 1.10
CA ALA A 57 -32.61 -3.94 0.97
C ALA A 57 -32.92 -4.61 2.32
N GLN A 58 -32.52 -3.99 3.45
CA GLN A 58 -32.74 -4.56 4.78
C GLN A 58 -34.23 -4.84 5.08
N ALA A 59 -35.14 -4.02 4.56
CA ALA A 59 -36.58 -4.19 4.74
C ALA A 59 -37.16 -5.38 3.95
N GLU A 60 -36.40 -5.87 2.94
CA GLU A 60 -36.80 -7.01 2.10
C GLU A 60 -36.21 -8.35 2.60
N LEU A 61 -35.36 -8.30 3.64
CA LEU A 61 -34.75 -9.50 4.21
C LEU A 61 -35.76 -10.29 5.08
N PRO A 62 -35.56 -11.61 5.21
CA PRO A 62 -36.41 -12.46 6.05
C PRO A 62 -36.41 -12.02 7.53
N GLU A 63 -37.50 -12.28 8.22
CA GLU A 63 -37.58 -12.08 9.68
C GLU A 63 -36.47 -12.89 10.40
N GLY A 64 -35.71 -12.22 11.27
CA GLY A 64 -34.57 -12.81 12.00
C GLY A 64 -33.21 -12.53 11.37
N ALA A 65 -33.14 -11.97 10.17
CA ALA A 65 -31.88 -11.51 9.63
C ALA A 65 -31.35 -10.29 10.41
N SER A 66 -30.10 -10.39 10.88
CA SER A 66 -29.42 -9.27 11.52
C SER A 66 -29.17 -8.12 10.53
N PRO A 67 -29.04 -6.87 11.01
CA PRO A 67 -28.67 -5.76 10.14
C PRO A 67 -27.37 -6.04 9.38
N SER A 68 -27.41 -5.80 8.06
CA SER A 68 -26.25 -5.99 7.19
C SER A 68 -25.17 -4.95 7.50
N ILE A 69 -23.93 -5.39 7.62
CA ILE A 69 -22.77 -4.52 7.90
C ILE A 69 -21.99 -4.33 6.60
N VAL A 70 -21.87 -3.09 6.15
CA VAL A 70 -21.01 -2.73 5.02
C VAL A 70 -19.63 -2.35 5.57
N LYS A 71 -18.60 -3.05 5.11
CA LYS A 71 -17.20 -2.72 5.39
C LYS A 71 -16.61 -2.11 4.12
N ASP A 72 -16.32 -0.84 4.17
CA ASP A 72 -15.79 -0.04 3.07
C ASP A 72 -14.42 0.61 3.39
N ASP A 73 -13.83 0.20 4.50
CA ASP A 73 -12.55 0.69 5.01
C ASP A 73 -11.34 -0.13 4.54
N PHE A 74 -11.45 -0.80 3.38
CA PHE A 74 -10.36 -1.57 2.79
C PHE A 74 -9.19 -0.73 2.27
N GLY A 75 -9.38 0.58 2.10
CA GLY A 75 -8.32 1.51 1.69
C GLY A 75 -7.20 1.66 2.73
N ASN A 76 -7.50 1.38 3.99
CA ASN A 76 -6.57 1.54 5.09
C ASN A 76 -5.69 0.29 5.22
N VAL A 77 -4.51 0.33 4.60
CA VAL A 77 -3.53 -0.75 4.71
C VAL A 77 -2.77 -0.62 6.03
N TYR A 78 -2.84 -1.66 6.87
CA TYR A 78 -2.06 -1.71 8.10
C TYR A 78 -0.58 -1.98 7.78
N GLY A 79 0.19 -0.91 7.68
CA GLY A 79 1.63 -0.96 7.40
C GLY A 79 2.47 -1.44 8.59
N MET A 80 1.90 -1.48 9.79
CA MET A 80 2.59 -1.92 11.00
C MET A 80 1.69 -2.84 11.80
N PHE A 81 2.23 -3.99 12.22
CA PHE A 81 1.55 -4.96 13.06
C PHE A 81 2.46 -5.38 14.20
N PHE A 82 1.99 -5.15 15.41
CA PHE A 82 2.69 -5.51 16.64
C PHE A 82 1.87 -6.53 17.43
N ALA A 83 2.54 -7.49 18.06
CA ALA A 83 1.92 -8.41 19.00
C ALA A 83 2.27 -7.96 20.43
N LEU A 84 1.25 -7.59 21.21
CA LEU A 84 1.39 -7.25 22.62
C LEU A 84 1.20 -8.53 23.44
N THR A 85 2.23 -8.95 24.16
CA THR A 85 2.22 -10.10 25.08
C THR A 85 2.38 -9.63 26.51
N GLY A 86 1.88 -10.42 27.46
CA GLY A 86 2.03 -10.11 28.87
C GLY A 86 2.20 -11.38 29.69
N ASP A 87 3.38 -11.59 30.26
CA ASP A 87 3.63 -12.76 31.09
C ASP A 87 2.95 -12.61 32.45
N GLY A 88 2.09 -13.58 32.81
CA GLY A 88 1.35 -13.59 34.07
C GLY A 88 0.18 -12.60 34.16
N LEU A 89 -0.18 -11.90 33.07
CA LEU A 89 -1.33 -11.01 33.04
C LEU A 89 -2.63 -11.77 32.70
N SER A 90 -3.73 -11.31 33.28
CA SER A 90 -5.06 -11.72 32.88
C SER A 90 -5.44 -11.12 31.51
N ASP A 91 -6.39 -11.74 30.79
CA ASP A 91 -6.94 -11.23 29.53
C ASP A 91 -7.46 -9.79 29.65
N ARG A 92 -8.01 -9.44 30.81
CA ARG A 92 -8.47 -8.09 31.12
C ARG A 92 -7.33 -7.09 31.16
N GLU A 93 -6.29 -7.38 31.93
CA GLU A 93 -5.14 -6.49 32.07
C GLU A 93 -4.44 -6.29 30.71
N LEU A 94 -4.27 -7.38 29.95
CA LEU A 94 -3.69 -7.30 28.60
C LEU A 94 -4.57 -6.46 27.67
N SER A 95 -5.90 -6.59 27.78
CA SER A 95 -6.85 -5.76 27.04
C SER A 95 -6.75 -4.28 27.43
N ASP A 96 -6.68 -3.97 28.73
CA ASP A 96 -6.58 -2.59 29.22
C ASP A 96 -5.28 -1.92 28.75
N TYR A 97 -4.16 -2.65 28.77
CA TYR A 97 -2.90 -2.15 28.23
C TYR A 97 -2.92 -2.01 26.70
N SER A 98 -3.58 -2.90 25.99
CA SER A 98 -3.72 -2.77 24.53
C SER A 98 -4.55 -1.53 24.14
N GLU A 99 -5.61 -1.22 24.88
CA GLU A 99 -6.41 0.01 24.69
C GLU A 99 -5.61 1.28 25.05
N LEU A 100 -4.77 1.21 26.08
CA LEU A 100 -3.85 2.30 26.41
C LEU A 100 -2.90 2.57 25.23
N VAL A 101 -2.25 1.52 24.72
CA VAL A 101 -1.34 1.63 23.57
C VAL A 101 -2.07 2.15 22.34
N LYS A 102 -3.26 1.59 22.03
CA LYS A 102 -4.10 2.04 20.91
C LYS A 102 -4.34 3.55 21.00
N ARG A 103 -4.80 4.05 22.14
CA ARG A 103 -5.09 5.47 22.33
C ARG A 103 -3.87 6.35 22.12
N GLU A 104 -2.76 5.99 22.76
CA GLU A 104 -1.53 6.79 22.71
C GLU A 104 -0.88 6.78 21.32
N VAL A 105 -1.01 5.69 20.56
CA VAL A 105 -0.51 5.60 19.17
C VAL A 105 -1.45 6.34 18.21
N SER A 106 -2.77 6.29 18.44
CA SER A 106 -3.75 7.00 17.61
C SER A 106 -3.62 8.52 17.65
N GLU A 107 -2.97 9.08 18.69
CA GLU A 107 -2.74 10.53 18.82
C GLU A 107 -1.51 11.01 18.02
N LEU A 108 -0.73 10.10 17.41
CA LEU A 108 0.46 10.46 16.67
C LEU A 108 0.10 11.04 15.30
N ASP A 109 0.82 12.09 14.92
CA ASP A 109 0.66 12.75 13.62
C ASP A 109 1.01 11.81 12.47
N GLY A 110 0.11 11.71 11.48
CA GLY A 110 0.24 10.80 10.33
C GLY A 110 -0.24 9.37 10.59
N VAL A 111 -0.75 9.04 11.78
CA VAL A 111 -1.49 7.80 12.04
C VAL A 111 -2.96 8.04 11.73
N GLU A 112 -3.51 7.26 10.81
CA GLU A 112 -4.92 7.37 10.43
C GLU A 112 -5.80 6.50 11.32
N ARG A 113 -5.37 5.25 11.57
CA ARG A 113 -6.17 4.28 12.30
C ARG A 113 -5.31 3.30 13.08
N VAL A 114 -5.79 2.95 14.26
CA VAL A 114 -5.21 1.87 15.07
C VAL A 114 -6.32 0.92 15.48
N ASP A 115 -6.18 -0.36 15.15
CA ASP A 115 -7.13 -1.39 15.54
C ASP A 115 -6.47 -2.50 16.34
N LEU A 116 -7.28 -3.16 17.16
CA LEU A 116 -6.86 -4.28 17.98
C LEU A 116 -7.42 -5.60 17.40
N TYR A 117 -6.59 -6.63 17.37
CA TYR A 117 -6.95 -7.96 16.93
C TYR A 117 -6.70 -8.99 18.01
N GLY A 118 -7.61 -9.95 18.17
CA GLY A 118 -7.44 -11.00 19.18
C GLY A 118 -7.88 -10.61 20.60
N LYS A 119 -8.55 -9.45 20.77
CA LYS A 119 -9.13 -9.04 22.03
C LYS A 119 -10.39 -9.88 22.31
N ARG A 120 -10.48 -10.45 23.51
CA ARG A 120 -11.72 -11.12 23.97
C ARG A 120 -12.66 -10.11 24.58
N PRO A 121 -13.91 -9.98 24.07
CA PRO A 121 -14.92 -9.14 24.71
C PRO A 121 -15.29 -9.68 26.07
N GLU A 122 -15.33 -8.81 27.10
CA GLU A 122 -15.94 -9.17 28.38
C GLU A 122 -17.45 -9.24 28.22
N CYS A 123 -18.06 -10.24 28.84
CA CYS A 123 -19.51 -10.40 28.91
C CYS A 123 -19.97 -10.72 30.34
N ILE A 124 -21.26 -10.64 30.56
CA ILE A 124 -21.89 -11.11 31.80
C ILE A 124 -22.65 -12.38 31.45
N ASN A 125 -22.15 -13.49 31.96
CA ASN A 125 -22.76 -14.79 31.75
C ASN A 125 -23.86 -15.03 32.82
N ILE A 126 -25.08 -15.24 32.37
CA ILE A 126 -26.24 -15.51 33.23
C ILE A 126 -26.66 -16.96 32.99
N SER A 127 -26.22 -17.86 33.85
CA SER A 127 -26.53 -19.29 33.77
C SER A 127 -27.82 -19.58 34.57
N LEU A 128 -28.91 -19.89 33.87
CA LEU A 128 -30.19 -20.19 34.48
C LEU A 128 -30.17 -21.59 35.11
N LEU A 129 -30.57 -21.67 36.38
CA LEU A 129 -30.64 -22.92 37.16
C LEU A 129 -32.02 -23.56 36.97
N GLN A 130 -32.11 -24.53 36.06
CA GLN A 130 -33.39 -25.17 35.69
C GLN A 130 -34.17 -25.74 36.86
N ASP A 131 -33.51 -26.41 37.81
CA ASP A 131 -34.16 -27.00 39.00
C ASP A 131 -34.83 -25.93 39.87
N ARG A 132 -34.13 -24.80 40.07
CA ARG A 132 -34.68 -23.69 40.85
C ARG A 132 -35.83 -23.01 40.14
N MET A 133 -35.69 -22.78 38.83
CA MET A 133 -36.74 -22.19 38.00
C MET A 133 -38.01 -23.06 37.99
N ALA A 134 -37.84 -24.38 37.85
CA ALA A 134 -38.97 -25.31 37.89
C ALA A 134 -39.70 -25.30 39.24
N ASN A 135 -38.94 -25.28 40.35
CA ASN A 135 -39.49 -25.25 41.68
C ASN A 135 -40.23 -23.93 42.02
N LEU A 136 -39.74 -22.81 41.43
CA LEU A 136 -40.28 -21.47 41.66
C LEU A 136 -41.27 -21.02 40.58
N GLY A 137 -41.56 -21.86 39.58
CA GLY A 137 -42.52 -21.62 38.52
C GLY A 137 -42.16 -20.51 37.55
N VAL A 138 -40.85 -20.20 37.39
CA VAL A 138 -40.33 -19.14 36.50
C VAL A 138 -40.01 -19.70 35.13
N LYS A 139 -40.43 -19.01 34.06
CA LYS A 139 -40.12 -19.41 32.69
C LYS A 139 -38.92 -18.63 32.14
N PRO A 140 -38.01 -19.26 31.33
CA PRO A 140 -36.88 -18.58 30.73
C PRO A 140 -37.26 -17.34 29.92
N ALA A 141 -38.37 -17.37 29.20
CA ALA A 141 -38.87 -16.25 28.40
C ALA A 141 -39.21 -15.01 29.24
N GLU A 142 -39.73 -15.21 30.48
CA GLU A 142 -40.04 -14.12 31.40
C GLU A 142 -38.77 -13.45 31.91
N VAL A 143 -37.73 -14.24 32.16
CA VAL A 143 -36.41 -13.73 32.54
C VAL A 143 -35.80 -12.85 31.42
N LEU A 144 -35.85 -13.33 30.18
CA LEU A 144 -35.35 -12.58 29.02
C LEU A 144 -36.15 -11.30 28.77
N ALA A 145 -37.49 -11.37 28.88
CA ALA A 145 -38.36 -10.19 28.73
C ALA A 145 -38.05 -9.12 29.79
N THR A 146 -37.83 -9.55 31.03
CA THR A 146 -37.52 -8.65 32.15
C THR A 146 -36.12 -8.02 31.98
N LEU A 147 -35.11 -8.80 31.59
CA LEU A 147 -33.76 -8.30 31.30
C LEU A 147 -33.79 -7.24 30.20
N ASN A 148 -34.48 -7.50 29.09
CA ASN A 148 -34.60 -6.58 27.98
C ASN A 148 -35.40 -5.31 28.36
N GLY A 149 -36.43 -5.46 29.20
CA GLY A 149 -37.27 -4.35 29.61
C GLY A 149 -36.62 -3.41 30.63
N GLN A 150 -35.80 -3.92 31.55
CA GLN A 150 -35.18 -3.11 32.61
C GLN A 150 -33.88 -2.43 32.23
N ASN A 151 -33.16 -2.91 31.23
CA ASN A 151 -31.89 -2.28 30.76
C ASN A 151 -32.12 -1.16 29.74
N GLN A 152 -33.26 -0.53 29.72
CA GLN A 152 -33.61 0.54 28.79
C GLN A 152 -33.49 1.90 29.45
N THR A 153 -32.98 2.89 28.69
CA THR A 153 -33.04 4.29 29.11
C THR A 153 -34.32 4.90 28.57
N THR A 154 -35.33 5.05 29.43
CA THR A 154 -36.62 5.65 29.04
C THR A 154 -36.55 7.17 29.21
N TYR A 155 -36.92 7.89 28.16
CA TYR A 155 -37.08 9.33 28.22
C TYR A 155 -38.44 9.64 28.88
N THR A 156 -38.38 10.25 30.07
CA THR A 156 -39.58 10.52 30.89
C THR A 156 -40.08 11.97 30.77
N GLY A 157 -39.45 12.82 29.96
CA GLY A 157 -39.86 14.20 29.73
C GLY A 157 -39.14 15.23 30.59
N TYR A 158 -39.81 16.35 30.81
CA TYR A 158 -39.30 17.46 31.63
C TYR A 158 -40.27 17.79 32.74
N TYR A 159 -39.73 18.23 33.87
CA TYR A 159 -40.46 18.89 34.93
C TYR A 159 -40.21 20.39 34.79
N ASP A 160 -41.30 21.17 34.68
CA ASP A 160 -41.25 22.63 34.56
C ASP A 160 -41.71 23.23 35.91
N ASN A 161 -40.82 23.98 36.57
CA ASN A 161 -41.16 24.63 37.84
C ASN A 161 -41.41 26.13 37.66
N GLY A 162 -41.68 26.61 36.43
CA GLY A 162 -41.95 27.98 36.06
C GLY A 162 -40.69 28.76 35.66
N ASP A 163 -39.60 28.63 36.35
CA ASP A 163 -38.34 29.31 36.07
C ASP A 163 -37.29 28.43 35.35
N ASN A 164 -37.37 27.13 35.58
CA ASN A 164 -36.42 26.15 35.04
C ASN A 164 -37.10 24.89 34.52
N ARG A 165 -36.62 24.44 33.37
CA ARG A 165 -37.01 23.17 32.75
C ARG A 165 -36.00 22.09 33.11
N ILE A 166 -36.40 21.18 34.01
CA ILE A 166 -35.55 20.12 34.55
C ILE A 166 -35.85 18.82 33.77
N ARG A 167 -34.81 18.28 33.13
CA ARG A 167 -34.96 16.97 32.46
C ARG A 167 -35.07 15.87 33.51
N VAL A 168 -36.15 15.11 33.42
CA VAL A 168 -36.34 13.90 34.25
C VAL A 168 -35.87 12.69 33.43
N THR A 169 -34.94 11.95 33.98
CA THR A 169 -34.45 10.69 33.39
C THR A 169 -34.53 9.60 34.43
N VAL A 170 -35.14 8.48 34.08
CA VAL A 170 -35.04 7.25 34.88
C VAL A 170 -33.78 6.51 34.39
N SER A 171 -32.82 6.33 35.27
CA SER A 171 -31.57 5.61 35.00
C SER A 171 -31.61 4.27 35.75
N ASP A 172 -32.21 3.29 35.11
CA ASP A 172 -32.24 1.89 35.60
C ASP A 172 -31.17 1.01 34.93
N LYS A 173 -30.06 1.62 34.51
CA LYS A 173 -28.94 0.86 33.96
C LYS A 173 -28.20 0.12 35.06
N PHE A 174 -28.01 -1.17 34.87
CA PHE A 174 -27.16 -1.98 35.72
C PHE A 174 -25.70 -1.45 35.65
N LYS A 175 -25.09 -1.24 36.79
CA LYS A 175 -23.71 -0.77 36.93
C LYS A 175 -22.77 -1.88 37.39
N THR A 176 -23.31 -2.84 38.12
CA THR A 176 -22.57 -3.96 38.70
C THR A 176 -23.28 -5.29 38.44
N VAL A 177 -22.57 -6.39 38.60
CA VAL A 177 -23.12 -7.74 38.51
C VAL A 177 -24.16 -7.97 39.61
N GLU A 178 -23.91 -7.37 40.78
CA GLU A 178 -24.85 -7.43 41.94
C GLU A 178 -26.17 -6.71 41.66
N ASP A 179 -26.17 -5.63 40.88
CA ASP A 179 -27.41 -4.94 40.50
C ASP A 179 -28.25 -5.82 39.58
N ILE A 180 -27.61 -6.55 38.64
CA ILE A 180 -28.29 -7.54 37.79
C ILE A 180 -28.87 -8.66 38.68
N GLY A 181 -28.11 -9.16 39.65
CA GLY A 181 -28.56 -10.18 40.58
C GLY A 181 -29.76 -9.77 41.45
N ARG A 182 -29.89 -8.49 41.78
CA ARG A 182 -31.00 -7.92 42.55
C ARG A 182 -32.26 -7.66 41.72
N MET A 183 -32.19 -7.81 40.40
CA MET A 183 -33.32 -7.62 39.51
C MET A 183 -34.49 -8.51 39.95
N LEU A 184 -35.69 -7.93 40.05
CA LEU A 184 -36.91 -8.63 40.45
C LEU A 184 -37.57 -9.29 39.22
N ILE A 185 -37.85 -10.56 39.37
CA ILE A 185 -38.55 -11.40 38.39
C ILE A 185 -39.85 -11.90 39.03
N GLN A 186 -40.90 -11.98 38.24
CA GLN A 186 -42.19 -12.51 38.72
C GLN A 186 -42.14 -14.04 38.72
N GLY A 187 -42.38 -14.63 39.90
CA GLY A 187 -42.55 -16.05 40.08
C GLY A 187 -44.02 -16.50 40.01
N HIS A 188 -44.27 -17.74 40.38
CA HIS A 188 -45.63 -18.26 40.48
C HIS A 188 -46.43 -17.51 41.60
N ASP A 189 -47.67 -17.28 41.39
CA ASP A 189 -48.58 -16.61 42.37
C ASP A 189 -48.20 -15.15 42.73
N ALA A 190 -47.56 -14.40 41.83
CA ALA A 190 -47.13 -13.00 41.97
C ALA A 190 -46.04 -12.77 43.04
N ASP A 191 -45.31 -13.79 43.43
CA ASP A 191 -44.11 -13.65 44.26
C ASP A 191 -43.00 -12.97 43.50
N GLN A 192 -42.34 -12.00 44.13
CA GLN A 192 -41.17 -11.32 43.57
C GLN A 192 -39.89 -12.04 43.99
N LEU A 193 -39.18 -12.60 43.01
CA LEU A 193 -37.90 -13.30 43.18
C LEU A 193 -36.76 -12.46 42.64
N ARG A 194 -35.59 -12.64 43.19
CA ARG A 194 -34.36 -12.01 42.62
C ARG A 194 -33.77 -12.92 41.54
N LEU A 195 -33.16 -12.33 40.53
CA LEU A 195 -32.49 -13.11 39.51
C LEU A 195 -31.40 -14.02 40.11
N SER A 196 -30.70 -13.56 41.15
CA SER A 196 -29.69 -14.35 41.89
C SER A 196 -30.25 -15.63 42.53
N ASP A 197 -31.58 -15.72 42.75
CA ASP A 197 -32.19 -16.91 43.34
C ASP A 197 -32.35 -18.04 42.33
N ILE A 198 -32.43 -17.71 41.04
CA ILE A 198 -32.68 -18.64 39.94
C ILE A 198 -31.56 -18.71 38.90
N ALA A 199 -30.54 -17.83 39.01
CA ALA A 199 -29.41 -17.78 38.06
C ALA A 199 -28.09 -17.59 38.81
N ARG A 200 -27.04 -18.10 38.20
CA ARG A 200 -25.66 -17.78 38.53
C ARG A 200 -25.17 -16.70 37.57
N ILE A 201 -24.70 -15.60 38.11
CA ILE A 201 -24.32 -14.42 37.35
C ILE A 201 -22.84 -14.19 37.58
N GLU A 202 -22.05 -14.26 36.50
CA GLU A 202 -20.62 -14.14 36.57
C GLU A 202 -20.14 -13.21 35.47
N LYS A 203 -19.07 -12.46 35.76
CA LYS A 203 -18.35 -11.71 34.76
C LYS A 203 -17.37 -12.67 34.07
N ASP A 204 -17.48 -12.80 32.78
CA ASP A 204 -16.74 -13.77 31.98
C ASP A 204 -16.36 -13.15 30.64
N TYR A 205 -15.78 -13.92 29.75
CA TYR A 205 -15.49 -13.56 28.39
C TYR A 205 -16.42 -14.30 27.42
N GLU A 206 -16.60 -13.66 26.22
CA GLU A 206 -17.39 -14.29 25.13
C GLU A 206 -16.79 -15.65 24.76
N ASP A 207 -17.61 -16.70 24.81
CA ASP A 207 -17.28 -18.08 24.44
C ASP A 207 -18.37 -18.63 23.49
N PRO A 208 -18.01 -19.17 22.27
CA PRO A 208 -16.65 -19.33 21.74
C PRO A 208 -16.02 -17.99 21.31
N THR A 209 -14.72 -17.89 21.48
CA THR A 209 -13.93 -16.74 21.05
C THR A 209 -13.90 -16.68 19.54
N ARG A 210 -14.15 -15.51 18.95
CA ARG A 210 -14.17 -15.35 17.48
C ARG A 210 -12.80 -15.24 16.87
N ASN A 211 -11.90 -14.52 17.53
CA ASN A 211 -10.55 -14.25 17.04
C ASN A 211 -9.57 -14.35 18.19
N GLU A 212 -8.53 -15.15 18.01
CA GLU A 212 -7.42 -15.23 18.96
C GLU A 212 -6.10 -15.02 18.23
N LEU A 213 -5.13 -14.46 18.93
CA LEU A 213 -3.77 -14.28 18.44
C LEU A 213 -2.81 -14.87 19.46
N PHE A 214 -1.87 -15.67 18.96
CA PHE A 214 -0.75 -16.18 19.73
C PHE A 214 0.55 -15.73 19.08
N TYR A 215 1.46 -15.27 19.87
CA TYR A 215 2.84 -14.97 19.47
C TYR A 215 3.79 -15.83 20.30
N ASP A 216 4.59 -16.64 19.64
CA ASP A 216 5.52 -17.59 20.29
C ASP A 216 4.83 -18.44 21.38
N ARG A 217 3.64 -18.99 21.04
CA ARG A 217 2.79 -19.82 21.94
C ARG A 217 2.20 -19.07 23.14
N GLN A 218 2.47 -17.78 23.27
CA GLN A 218 1.84 -16.94 24.30
C GLN A 218 0.65 -16.19 23.71
N ARG A 219 -0.38 -16.02 24.53
CA ARG A 219 -1.51 -15.21 24.12
C ARG A 219 -1.09 -13.77 23.90
N ALA A 220 -1.55 -13.19 22.82
CA ALA A 220 -1.19 -11.84 22.42
C ALA A 220 -2.42 -11.06 21.95
N ILE A 221 -2.36 -9.73 22.01
CA ILE A 221 -3.29 -8.85 21.32
C ILE A 221 -2.51 -8.12 20.21
N GLY A 222 -3.00 -8.24 18.98
CA GLY A 222 -2.44 -7.55 17.83
C GLY A 222 -2.81 -6.08 17.82
N ILE A 223 -1.82 -5.22 17.62
CA ILE A 223 -2.00 -3.78 17.42
C ILE A 223 -1.67 -3.49 15.96
N MET A 224 -2.68 -3.14 15.20
CA MET A 224 -2.59 -2.86 13.78
C MET A 224 -2.62 -1.35 13.58
N VAL A 225 -1.60 -0.79 12.93
CA VAL A 225 -1.47 0.65 12.70
C VAL A 225 -1.45 0.94 11.21
N ALA A 226 -2.39 1.77 10.76
CA ALA A 226 -2.46 2.31 9.41
C ALA A 226 -1.96 3.76 9.43
N ALA A 227 -1.07 4.10 8.51
CA ALA A 227 -0.65 5.47 8.28
C ALA A 227 -1.57 6.14 7.25
N SER A 228 -1.73 7.45 7.36
CA SER A 228 -2.45 8.26 6.36
C SER A 228 -1.78 8.16 4.99
N SER A 229 -2.57 8.20 3.93
CA SER A 229 -2.11 8.02 2.54
C SER A 229 -1.09 9.07 2.09
N ASP A 230 -1.14 10.26 2.66
CA ASP A 230 -0.25 11.39 2.41
C ASP A 230 0.95 11.45 3.37
N ALA A 231 1.01 10.58 4.38
CA ALA A 231 2.06 10.58 5.38
C ALA A 231 3.30 9.79 4.93
N ASP A 232 4.47 10.24 5.36
CA ASP A 232 5.73 9.51 5.23
C ASP A 232 5.74 8.31 6.21
N ILE A 233 5.54 7.11 5.67
CA ILE A 233 5.47 5.86 6.45
C ILE A 233 6.72 5.61 7.29
N ILE A 234 7.90 6.05 6.84
CA ILE A 234 9.15 5.87 7.59
C ILE A 234 9.15 6.77 8.82
N LYS A 235 8.74 8.02 8.65
CA LYS A 235 8.65 8.99 9.74
C LYS A 235 7.60 8.57 10.77
N VAL A 236 6.41 8.18 10.30
CA VAL A 236 5.33 7.67 11.17
C VAL A 236 5.80 6.43 11.93
N GLY A 237 6.46 5.48 11.24
CA GLY A 237 6.98 4.28 11.88
C GLY A 237 7.95 4.60 13.02
N HIS A 238 8.91 5.49 12.81
CA HIS A 238 9.83 5.91 13.86
C HIS A 238 9.13 6.59 15.04
N GLN A 239 8.07 7.37 14.78
CA GLN A 239 7.27 7.99 15.85
C GLN A 239 6.53 6.93 16.67
N VAL A 240 5.90 5.95 16.00
CA VAL A 240 5.21 4.82 16.64
C VAL A 240 6.19 4.02 17.50
N GLU A 241 7.35 3.65 16.96
CA GLU A 241 8.36 2.89 17.67
C GLU A 241 8.87 3.62 18.91
N LYS A 242 9.20 4.90 18.76
CA LYS A 242 9.62 5.76 19.88
C LYS A 242 8.53 5.87 20.95
N LYS A 243 7.26 5.98 20.54
CA LYS A 243 6.14 6.05 21.49
C LYS A 243 5.94 4.73 22.22
N LEU A 244 6.06 3.59 21.53
CA LEU A 244 5.98 2.26 22.15
C LEU A 244 7.10 2.05 23.19
N GLU A 245 8.33 2.44 22.87
CA GLU A 245 9.45 2.38 23.81
C GLU A 245 9.23 3.29 25.02
N GLN A 246 8.70 4.49 24.81
CA GLN A 246 8.34 5.41 25.89
C GLN A 246 7.27 4.79 26.80
N LEU A 247 6.21 4.22 26.23
CA LEU A 247 5.15 3.57 26.99
C LEU A 247 5.65 2.35 27.77
N LYS A 248 6.58 1.57 27.19
CA LYS A 248 7.21 0.43 27.86
C LYS A 248 7.93 0.86 29.14
N VAL A 249 8.57 2.03 29.14
CA VAL A 249 9.31 2.53 30.32
C VAL A 249 8.40 3.22 31.33
N GLU A 250 7.40 3.98 30.86
CA GLU A 250 6.65 4.90 31.73
C GLU A 250 5.33 4.32 32.25
N ARG A 251 4.67 3.45 31.49
CA ARG A 251 3.28 3.06 31.77
C ARG A 251 2.96 1.57 31.72
N LEU A 252 3.75 0.79 31.00
CA LEU A 252 3.52 -0.65 30.91
C LEU A 252 4.27 -1.36 32.04
N PRO A 253 3.66 -2.38 32.69
CA PRO A 253 4.33 -3.15 33.71
C PRO A 253 5.48 -4.00 33.14
N ALA A 254 6.41 -4.37 34.01
CA ALA A 254 7.45 -5.32 33.66
C ALA A 254 6.80 -6.66 33.29
N GLY A 255 7.13 -7.20 32.10
CA GLY A 255 6.52 -8.41 31.55
C GLY A 255 5.56 -8.17 30.39
N VAL A 256 5.16 -6.91 30.12
CA VAL A 256 4.46 -6.55 28.89
C VAL A 256 5.48 -6.24 27.80
N GLU A 257 5.43 -7.00 26.73
CA GLU A 257 6.30 -6.81 25.58
C GLU A 257 5.52 -6.55 24.30
N CYS A 258 6.05 -5.69 23.45
CA CYS A 258 5.47 -5.37 22.15
C CYS A 258 6.43 -5.84 21.07
N HIS A 259 6.05 -6.90 20.36
CA HIS A 259 6.87 -7.54 19.33
C HIS A 259 6.48 -7.08 17.95
N LYS A 260 7.45 -6.73 17.12
CA LYS A 260 7.23 -6.40 15.70
C LYS A 260 6.94 -7.68 14.92
N VAL A 261 5.75 -7.84 14.38
CA VAL A 261 5.38 -8.96 13.51
C VAL A 261 5.53 -8.57 12.04
N PHE A 262 5.00 -7.40 11.68
CA PHE A 262 5.14 -6.80 10.37
C PHE A 262 5.41 -5.32 10.51
N TYR A 263 6.44 -4.82 9.80
CA TYR A 263 6.85 -3.43 9.92
C TYR A 263 7.32 -2.88 8.57
N GLN A 264 6.38 -2.30 7.84
CA GLN A 264 6.60 -1.73 6.50
C GLN A 264 7.63 -0.59 6.48
N PRO A 265 7.72 0.30 7.48
CA PRO A 265 8.67 1.41 7.47
C PRO A 265 10.13 0.98 7.26
N GLU A 266 10.56 -0.10 7.91
CA GLU A 266 11.91 -0.66 7.76
C GLU A 266 12.14 -1.21 6.35
N ARG A 267 11.15 -1.89 5.78
CA ARG A 267 11.23 -2.44 4.42
C ARG A 267 11.29 -1.34 3.36
N VAL A 268 10.48 -0.29 3.54
CA VAL A 268 10.49 0.88 2.64
C VAL A 268 11.83 1.61 2.76
N GLY A 269 12.30 1.86 3.98
CA GLY A 269 13.59 2.51 4.25
C GLY A 269 14.77 1.74 3.65
N SER A 270 14.83 0.43 3.83
CA SER A 270 15.86 -0.44 3.24
C SER A 270 15.80 -0.42 1.70
N SER A 271 14.59 -0.45 1.14
CA SER A 271 14.41 -0.41 -0.32
C SER A 271 14.87 0.92 -0.91
N LEU A 272 14.52 2.04 -0.26
CA LEU A 272 14.99 3.38 -0.67
C LEU A 272 16.51 3.50 -0.55
N GLY A 273 17.10 3.01 0.54
CA GLY A 273 18.55 3.00 0.74
C GLY A 273 19.28 2.23 -0.36
N THR A 274 18.81 1.02 -0.66
CA THR A 274 19.35 0.18 -1.74
C THR A 274 19.22 0.86 -3.11
N PHE A 275 18.07 1.51 -3.34
CA PHE A 275 17.86 2.23 -4.60
C PHE A 275 18.83 3.41 -4.76
N ILE A 276 18.98 4.25 -3.74
CA ILE A 276 19.92 5.40 -3.79
C ILE A 276 21.34 4.91 -4.06
N LEU A 277 21.74 3.81 -3.42
CA LEU A 277 23.04 3.18 -3.68
C LEU A 277 23.17 2.76 -5.16
N ASN A 278 22.20 2.02 -5.68
CA ASN A 278 22.18 1.57 -7.08
C ASN A 278 22.17 2.75 -8.07
N LEU A 279 21.48 3.85 -7.74
CA LEU A 279 21.47 5.07 -8.54
C LEU A 279 22.87 5.68 -8.61
N ILE A 280 23.55 5.81 -7.46
CA ILE A 280 24.92 6.34 -7.38
C ILE A 280 25.90 5.43 -8.15
N GLU A 281 25.83 4.13 -7.94
CA GLU A 281 26.65 3.14 -8.66
C GLU A 281 26.45 3.24 -10.18
N SER A 282 25.18 3.34 -10.62
CA SER A 282 24.85 3.46 -12.05
C SER A 282 25.43 4.75 -12.65
N VAL A 283 25.31 5.88 -11.95
CA VAL A 283 25.92 7.15 -12.38
C VAL A 283 27.44 6.99 -12.50
N ILE A 284 28.09 6.41 -11.51
CA ILE A 284 29.55 6.21 -11.52
C ILE A 284 29.97 5.32 -12.70
N ILE A 285 29.29 4.20 -12.91
CA ILE A 285 29.57 3.26 -14.01
C ILE A 285 29.44 3.97 -15.36
N VAL A 286 28.34 4.69 -15.58
CA VAL A 286 28.11 5.43 -16.83
C VAL A 286 29.19 6.48 -17.06
N VAL A 287 29.50 7.27 -16.03
CA VAL A 287 30.55 8.31 -16.14
C VAL A 287 31.92 7.70 -16.41
N VAL A 288 32.28 6.59 -15.75
CA VAL A 288 33.57 5.88 -16.00
C VAL A 288 33.64 5.36 -17.43
N ILE A 289 32.56 4.72 -17.91
CA ILE A 289 32.52 4.23 -19.31
C ILE A 289 32.70 5.38 -20.30
N LEU A 290 32.00 6.50 -20.06
CA LEU A 290 32.12 7.70 -20.89
C LEU A 290 33.52 8.32 -20.85
N MET A 291 34.19 8.34 -19.69
CA MET A 291 35.57 8.80 -19.58
C MET A 291 36.53 7.93 -20.40
N ILE A 292 36.30 6.61 -20.43
CA ILE A 292 37.11 5.67 -21.23
C ILE A 292 36.83 5.86 -22.73
N ALA A 293 35.56 5.99 -23.12
CA ALA A 293 35.15 6.05 -24.53
C ALA A 293 35.47 7.41 -25.19
N MET A 294 35.18 8.53 -24.49
CA MET A 294 35.25 9.88 -25.05
C MET A 294 36.36 10.76 -24.43
N GLY A 295 37.10 10.21 -23.47
CA GLY A 295 38.14 10.91 -22.73
C GLY A 295 37.63 11.61 -21.46
N PHE A 296 38.53 11.84 -20.51
CA PHE A 296 38.23 12.31 -19.16
C PHE A 296 37.37 13.59 -19.12
N LYS A 297 37.73 14.62 -19.90
CA LYS A 297 37.02 15.90 -19.88
C LYS A 297 35.60 15.81 -20.40
N SER A 298 35.39 15.07 -21.48
CA SER A 298 34.07 14.85 -22.07
C SER A 298 33.19 14.02 -21.16
N GLY A 299 33.73 12.96 -20.56
CA GLY A 299 33.01 12.13 -19.59
C GLY A 299 32.56 12.91 -18.36
N VAL A 300 33.40 13.81 -17.84
CA VAL A 300 33.03 14.66 -16.70
C VAL A 300 31.92 15.65 -17.07
N ILE A 301 31.98 16.29 -18.25
CA ILE A 301 30.91 17.21 -18.71
C ILE A 301 29.56 16.50 -18.78
N ILE A 302 29.53 15.32 -19.40
CA ILE A 302 28.34 14.51 -19.56
C ILE A 302 27.85 14.02 -18.19
N GLY A 303 28.77 13.60 -17.31
CA GLY A 303 28.44 13.16 -15.96
C GLY A 303 27.79 14.25 -15.12
N ILE A 304 28.30 15.49 -15.18
CA ILE A 304 27.68 16.63 -14.50
C ILE A 304 26.25 16.87 -15.03
N SER A 305 26.10 16.85 -16.36
CA SER A 305 24.79 17.02 -16.99
C SER A 305 23.80 15.94 -16.56
N LEU A 306 24.25 14.68 -16.47
CA LEU A 306 23.44 13.56 -15.99
C LEU A 306 22.97 13.78 -14.55
N VAL A 307 23.88 14.13 -13.65
CA VAL A 307 23.55 14.39 -12.25
C VAL A 307 22.54 15.53 -12.12
N VAL A 308 22.75 16.65 -12.83
CA VAL A 308 21.81 17.79 -12.81
C VAL A 308 20.45 17.40 -13.38
N THR A 309 20.41 16.56 -14.42
CA THR A 309 19.15 16.07 -14.99
C THR A 309 18.38 15.24 -13.98
N VAL A 310 19.03 14.30 -13.29
CA VAL A 310 18.41 13.44 -12.29
C VAL A 310 17.85 14.29 -11.13
N PHE A 311 18.65 15.20 -10.56
CA PHE A 311 18.18 16.09 -9.49
C PHE A 311 17.08 17.04 -9.95
N GLY A 312 17.18 17.56 -11.16
CA GLY A 312 16.11 18.38 -11.75
C GLY A 312 14.81 17.60 -11.92
N SER A 313 14.90 16.33 -12.29
CA SER A 313 13.70 15.47 -12.42
C SER A 313 13.04 15.18 -11.08
N PHE A 314 13.79 15.04 -9.97
CA PHE A 314 13.20 14.97 -8.62
C PHE A 314 12.43 16.24 -8.25
N LEU A 315 12.97 17.41 -8.64
CA LEU A 315 12.28 18.68 -8.39
C LEU A 315 10.92 18.75 -9.13
N PHE A 316 10.90 18.31 -10.40
CA PHE A 316 9.64 18.24 -11.15
C PHE A 316 8.66 17.23 -10.57
N LEU A 317 9.13 16.06 -10.11
CA LEU A 317 8.30 15.07 -9.45
C LEU A 317 7.61 15.67 -8.21
N TYR A 318 8.36 16.45 -7.42
CA TYR A 318 7.81 17.16 -6.26
C TYR A 318 6.70 18.17 -6.66
N PHE A 319 6.89 18.95 -7.73
CA PHE A 319 5.85 19.91 -8.18
C PHE A 319 4.61 19.26 -8.80
N MET A 320 4.71 17.99 -9.18
CA MET A 320 3.59 17.22 -9.74
C MET A 320 2.89 16.36 -8.68
N ASP A 321 3.17 16.57 -7.40
CA ASP A 321 2.68 15.77 -6.27
C ASP A 321 2.95 14.26 -6.43
N GLY A 322 4.01 13.93 -7.16
CA GLY A 322 4.42 12.55 -7.39
C GLY A 322 5.06 11.92 -6.16
N THR A 323 4.85 10.63 -5.97
CA THR A 323 5.37 9.88 -4.84
C THR A 323 6.66 9.14 -5.17
N MET A 324 7.57 9.01 -4.19
CA MET A 324 8.77 8.20 -4.32
C MET A 324 8.46 6.73 -4.08
N GLN A 325 7.97 6.05 -5.10
CA GLN A 325 7.68 4.62 -5.13
C GLN A 325 8.83 3.83 -5.77
N ARG A 326 8.84 2.51 -5.55
CA ARG A 326 9.83 1.63 -6.22
C ARG A 326 9.80 1.76 -7.74
N VAL A 327 8.60 1.94 -8.32
CA VAL A 327 8.40 2.06 -9.77
C VAL A 327 8.95 3.38 -10.29
N SER A 328 8.65 4.51 -9.62
CA SER A 328 9.21 5.84 -9.98
C SER A 328 10.73 5.83 -9.89
N LEU A 329 11.28 5.19 -8.86
CA LEU A 329 12.72 5.07 -8.67
C LEU A 329 13.39 4.19 -9.74
N ALA A 330 12.76 3.06 -10.12
CA ALA A 330 13.24 2.22 -11.21
C ALA A 330 13.24 2.98 -12.55
N SER A 331 12.31 3.91 -12.74
CA SER A 331 12.24 4.76 -13.92
C SER A 331 13.47 5.65 -14.09
N PHE A 332 14.04 6.18 -12.99
CA PHE A 332 15.28 6.94 -13.04
C PHE A 332 16.45 6.09 -13.51
N VAL A 333 16.57 4.85 -13.02
CA VAL A 333 17.63 3.94 -13.46
C VAL A 333 17.45 3.59 -14.94
N LEU A 334 16.21 3.32 -15.37
CA LEU A 334 15.89 3.05 -16.76
C LEU A 334 16.18 4.27 -17.66
N ALA A 335 15.74 5.46 -17.23
CA ALA A 335 15.97 6.70 -17.97
C ALA A 335 17.46 7.03 -18.10
N MET A 336 18.27 6.68 -17.11
CA MET A 336 19.69 7.09 -17.05
C MET A 336 20.48 6.73 -18.31
N GLY A 337 20.26 5.54 -18.88
CA GLY A 337 20.88 5.14 -20.13
C GLY A 337 20.47 6.04 -21.30
N MET A 338 19.20 6.46 -21.36
CA MET A 338 18.66 7.32 -22.42
C MET A 338 18.96 8.80 -22.21
N LEU A 339 19.15 9.25 -20.96
CA LEU A 339 19.46 10.64 -20.62
C LEU A 339 20.83 11.06 -21.17
N VAL A 340 21.76 10.14 -21.18
CA VAL A 340 23.14 10.38 -21.62
C VAL A 340 23.26 10.57 -23.13
N ASP A 341 22.37 9.98 -23.92
CA ASP A 341 22.47 9.99 -25.38
C ASP A 341 22.39 11.39 -25.96
N ASN A 342 21.50 12.25 -25.48
CA ASN A 342 21.46 13.65 -25.91
C ASN A 342 22.76 14.39 -25.62
N ALA A 343 23.33 14.13 -24.45
CA ALA A 343 24.58 14.74 -24.02
C ALA A 343 25.79 14.28 -24.87
N ILE A 344 25.84 12.97 -25.17
CA ILE A 344 26.91 12.38 -26.02
C ILE A 344 26.94 13.04 -27.39
N VAL A 345 25.78 13.15 -28.07
CA VAL A 345 25.68 13.71 -29.42
C VAL A 345 26.18 15.16 -29.47
N ILE A 346 25.80 15.96 -28.47
CA ILE A 346 26.23 17.36 -28.40
C ILE A 346 27.74 17.48 -28.13
N VAL A 347 28.25 16.72 -27.12
CA VAL A 347 29.70 16.78 -26.79
C VAL A 347 30.57 16.27 -27.94
N ASP A 348 30.18 15.14 -28.54
CA ASP A 348 30.91 14.57 -29.67
C ASP A 348 30.92 15.51 -30.86
N GLY A 349 29.79 16.10 -31.22
CA GLY A 349 29.68 17.07 -32.29
C GLY A 349 30.53 18.32 -32.04
N ILE A 350 30.57 18.84 -30.80
CA ILE A 350 31.46 19.96 -30.44
C ILE A 350 32.92 19.56 -30.60
N LEU A 351 33.32 18.36 -30.15
CA LEU A 351 34.68 17.85 -30.28
C LEU A 351 35.11 17.71 -31.75
N VAL A 352 34.23 17.18 -32.59
CA VAL A 352 34.49 17.03 -34.04
C VAL A 352 34.69 18.40 -34.69
N ASP A 353 33.81 19.38 -34.42
CA ASP A 353 33.93 20.72 -34.98
C ASP A 353 35.18 21.44 -34.49
N LEU A 354 35.56 21.27 -33.21
CA LEU A 354 36.82 21.82 -32.69
C LEU A 354 38.07 21.19 -33.35
N LYS A 355 38.07 19.88 -33.59
CA LYS A 355 39.19 19.18 -34.29
C LYS A 355 39.28 19.55 -35.76
N ARG A 356 38.17 19.97 -36.39
CA ARG A 356 38.13 20.50 -37.75
C ARG A 356 38.66 21.95 -37.85
N GLY A 357 38.97 22.58 -36.73
CA GLY A 357 39.46 23.96 -36.67
C GLY A 357 38.39 25.03 -36.74
N ILE A 358 37.11 24.67 -36.51
CA ILE A 358 36.03 25.64 -36.41
C ILE A 358 36.22 26.48 -35.15
N PRO A 359 36.07 27.81 -35.22
CA PRO A 359 36.19 28.68 -34.05
C PRO A 359 35.24 28.24 -32.91
N LYS A 360 35.73 28.22 -31.69
CA LYS A 360 35.02 27.68 -30.52
C LYS A 360 33.58 28.19 -30.34
N PRO A 361 33.29 29.51 -30.43
CA PRO A 361 31.92 30.01 -30.32
C PRO A 361 30.97 29.47 -31.41
N ALA A 362 31.53 29.29 -32.64
CA ALA A 362 30.76 28.71 -33.75
C ALA A 362 30.53 27.20 -33.54
N ALA A 363 31.54 26.44 -33.10
CA ALA A 363 31.41 25.01 -32.81
C ALA A 363 30.33 24.74 -31.74
N LEU A 364 30.31 25.54 -30.67
CA LEU A 364 29.33 25.38 -29.57
C LEU A 364 27.88 25.65 -30.03
N THR A 365 27.67 26.64 -30.91
CA THR A 365 26.33 27.02 -31.36
C THR A 365 25.83 26.26 -32.58
N ASN A 366 26.70 25.88 -33.49
CA ASN A 366 26.35 25.19 -34.74
C ASN A 366 25.77 23.81 -34.46
N ILE A 367 26.40 23.05 -33.56
CA ILE A 367 25.98 21.69 -33.27
C ILE A 367 24.61 21.71 -32.58
N ALA A 368 24.40 22.63 -31.63
CA ALA A 368 23.09 22.77 -30.96
C ALA A 368 21.98 23.10 -31.97
N LYS A 369 22.20 24.04 -32.89
CA LYS A 369 21.22 24.38 -33.95
C LYS A 369 20.95 23.21 -34.89
N LYS A 370 21.99 22.47 -35.28
CA LYS A 370 21.88 21.37 -36.26
C LYS A 370 21.19 20.14 -35.69
N THR A 371 21.37 19.85 -34.39
CA THR A 371 20.92 18.61 -33.77
C THR A 371 19.70 18.79 -32.85
N ALA A 372 19.31 20.03 -32.51
CA ALA A 372 18.20 20.28 -31.60
C ALA A 372 16.89 19.57 -31.99
N MET A 373 16.45 19.74 -33.24
CA MET A 373 15.18 19.12 -33.71
C MET A 373 15.30 17.61 -33.89
N PRO A 374 16.35 17.02 -34.48
CA PRO A 374 16.53 15.59 -34.52
C PRO A 374 16.54 14.92 -33.12
N LEU A 375 17.23 15.53 -32.15
CA LEU A 375 17.29 15.04 -30.78
C LEU A 375 15.91 15.14 -30.09
N LEU A 376 15.17 16.24 -30.29
CA LEU A 376 13.79 16.34 -29.79
C LEU A 376 12.91 15.24 -30.37
N GLY A 377 13.01 15.00 -31.69
CA GLY A 377 12.27 13.93 -32.34
C GLY A 377 12.57 12.56 -31.75
N ALA A 378 13.84 12.25 -31.54
CA ALA A 378 14.28 11.00 -30.93
C ALA A 378 13.77 10.87 -29.46
N THR A 379 13.86 11.97 -28.70
CA THR A 379 13.36 12.04 -27.32
C THR A 379 11.85 11.81 -27.25
N LEU A 380 11.08 12.46 -28.13
CA LEU A 380 9.62 12.28 -28.20
C LEU A 380 9.24 10.85 -28.61
N ILE A 381 9.95 10.24 -29.54
CA ILE A 381 9.73 8.83 -29.92
C ILE A 381 9.99 7.92 -28.72
N ALA A 382 11.07 8.15 -27.98
CA ALA A 382 11.37 7.37 -26.77
C ALA A 382 10.26 7.52 -25.71
N ILE A 383 9.75 8.73 -25.47
CA ILE A 383 8.63 8.99 -24.56
C ILE A 383 7.36 8.27 -25.04
N LEU A 384 7.02 8.42 -26.33
CA LEU A 384 5.82 7.83 -26.91
C LEU A 384 5.83 6.29 -26.91
N ALA A 385 7.01 5.67 -26.92
CA ALA A 385 7.13 4.22 -26.78
C ALA A 385 6.61 3.69 -25.43
N PHE A 386 6.64 4.50 -24.37
CA PHE A 386 6.11 4.17 -23.06
C PHE A 386 4.68 4.71 -22.81
N PHE A 387 4.14 5.51 -23.73
CA PHE A 387 2.81 6.09 -23.61
C PHE A 387 1.67 5.07 -23.48
N PRO A 388 1.70 3.89 -24.15
CA PRO A 388 0.67 2.87 -23.97
C PRO A 388 0.51 2.41 -22.52
N ILE A 389 1.61 2.39 -21.73
CA ILE A 389 1.58 2.03 -20.31
C ILE A 389 0.78 3.07 -19.52
N PHE A 390 0.97 4.35 -19.81
CA PHE A 390 0.23 5.45 -19.18
C PHE A 390 -1.25 5.44 -19.51
N MET A 391 -1.62 4.94 -20.71
CA MET A 391 -3.02 4.88 -21.19
C MET A 391 -3.75 3.62 -20.74
N SER A 392 -3.06 2.66 -20.12
CA SER A 392 -3.71 1.42 -19.67
C SER A 392 -4.74 1.72 -18.57
N PRO A 393 -6.01 1.34 -18.75
CA PRO A 393 -7.06 1.57 -17.76
C PRO A 393 -7.04 0.52 -16.63
N ASP A 394 -6.07 -0.39 -16.63
CA ASP A 394 -5.97 -1.50 -15.69
C ASP A 394 -5.28 -1.05 -14.39
N THR A 395 -5.48 -1.82 -13.32
CA THR A 395 -4.76 -1.66 -12.04
C THR A 395 -3.24 -1.56 -12.24
N VAL A 396 -2.70 -2.27 -13.24
CA VAL A 396 -1.28 -2.17 -13.62
C VAL A 396 -0.91 -0.82 -14.16
N GLY A 397 -1.75 -0.27 -15.05
CA GLY A 397 -1.55 1.07 -15.61
C GLY A 397 -1.45 2.11 -14.49
N GLU A 398 -2.27 1.97 -13.45
CA GLU A 398 -2.22 2.84 -12.27
C GLU A 398 -0.89 2.71 -11.51
N TYR A 399 -0.43 1.48 -11.24
CA TYR A 399 0.85 1.23 -10.56
C TYR A 399 2.06 1.74 -11.34
N VAL A 400 2.05 1.64 -12.67
CA VAL A 400 3.20 2.02 -13.51
C VAL A 400 3.08 3.39 -14.16
N ARG A 401 2.00 4.13 -13.87
CA ARG A 401 1.75 5.48 -14.40
C ARG A 401 2.89 6.45 -14.09
N ASP A 402 3.38 6.42 -12.87
CA ASP A 402 4.49 7.27 -12.42
C ASP A 402 5.78 6.98 -13.18
N LEU A 403 5.97 5.74 -13.66
CA LEU A 403 7.11 5.39 -14.50
C LEU A 403 7.16 6.24 -15.77
N PHE A 404 6.02 6.37 -16.46
CA PHE A 404 5.94 7.17 -17.68
C PHE A 404 6.20 8.66 -17.39
N ILE A 405 5.59 9.20 -16.33
CA ILE A 405 5.72 10.61 -15.97
C ILE A 405 7.18 10.97 -15.67
N VAL A 406 7.83 10.20 -14.81
CA VAL A 406 9.24 10.39 -14.44
C VAL A 406 10.15 10.30 -15.66
N LEU A 407 9.94 9.29 -16.51
CA LEU A 407 10.72 9.08 -17.71
C LEU A 407 10.54 10.23 -18.71
N ALA A 408 9.30 10.66 -18.97
CA ALA A 408 9.00 11.73 -19.89
C ALA A 408 9.62 13.06 -19.43
N VAL A 409 9.47 13.43 -18.17
CA VAL A 409 10.04 14.65 -17.59
C VAL A 409 11.56 14.60 -17.64
N SER A 410 12.17 13.48 -17.24
CA SER A 410 13.63 13.32 -17.24
C SER A 410 14.23 13.44 -18.64
N LEU A 411 13.60 12.82 -19.63
CA LEU A 411 14.08 12.87 -21.02
C LEU A 411 13.94 14.27 -21.64
N LEU A 412 12.82 14.96 -21.41
CA LEU A 412 12.64 16.34 -21.87
C LEU A 412 13.65 17.30 -21.21
N LEU A 413 13.85 17.13 -19.89
CA LEU A 413 14.83 17.93 -19.15
C LEU A 413 16.26 17.68 -19.66
N SER A 414 16.60 16.41 -19.94
CA SER A 414 17.88 16.03 -20.55
C SER A 414 18.09 16.73 -21.88
N TRP A 415 17.09 16.77 -22.75
CA TRP A 415 17.17 17.48 -24.03
C TRP A 415 17.46 18.97 -23.84
N ILE A 416 16.73 19.64 -22.93
CA ILE A 416 16.93 21.07 -22.62
C ILE A 416 18.35 21.32 -22.08
N LEU A 417 18.78 20.50 -21.12
CA LEU A 417 20.10 20.66 -20.50
C LEU A 417 21.24 20.32 -21.46
N ALA A 418 21.05 19.34 -22.34
CA ALA A 418 22.05 19.03 -23.38
C ALA A 418 22.29 20.21 -24.33
N LEU A 419 21.23 20.95 -24.68
CA LEU A 419 21.36 22.11 -25.57
C LEU A 419 21.86 23.38 -24.87
N THR A 420 21.66 23.51 -23.56
CA THR A 420 22.00 24.74 -22.82
C THR A 420 23.24 24.56 -21.95
N GLN A 421 23.24 23.58 -21.07
CA GLN A 421 24.30 23.39 -20.07
C GLN A 421 25.58 22.82 -20.66
N ILE A 422 25.48 21.85 -21.58
CA ILE A 422 26.66 21.19 -22.17
C ILE A 422 27.57 22.16 -22.95
N PRO A 423 27.06 23.03 -23.85
CA PRO A 423 27.88 24.04 -24.50
C PRO A 423 28.61 24.95 -23.51
N ILE A 424 27.96 25.33 -22.38
CA ILE A 424 28.60 26.16 -21.35
C ILE A 424 29.76 25.41 -20.68
N HIS A 425 29.56 24.16 -20.27
CA HIS A 425 30.63 23.36 -19.65
C HIS A 425 31.74 23.03 -20.65
N ALA A 426 31.41 22.81 -21.92
CA ALA A 426 32.36 22.59 -22.98
C ALA A 426 33.25 23.83 -23.24
N ASP A 427 32.68 25.03 -23.11
CA ASP A 427 33.42 26.28 -23.22
C ASP A 427 34.49 26.39 -22.13
N TYR A 428 34.18 26.06 -20.89
CA TYR A 428 35.16 26.11 -19.79
C TYR A 428 36.22 25.01 -19.86
N SER A 429 35.85 23.78 -20.26
CA SER A 429 36.67 22.58 -20.05
C SER A 429 37.44 22.15 -21.29
N LEU A 430 36.92 22.40 -22.51
CA LEU A 430 37.54 21.96 -23.75
C LEU A 430 38.48 23.03 -24.27
N LYS A 431 39.76 22.67 -24.40
CA LYS A 431 40.80 23.52 -25.02
C LYS A 431 40.93 23.20 -26.50
N VAL A 432 40.99 24.21 -27.33
CA VAL A 432 41.28 24.07 -28.75
C VAL A 432 42.73 23.62 -28.88
N LYS A 433 42.98 22.42 -29.40
CA LYS A 433 44.24 22.08 -30.04
C LYS A 433 44.03 22.35 -31.54
N ASN A 434 44.85 23.24 -32.14
CA ASN A 434 44.79 23.56 -33.56
C ASN A 434 45.32 22.37 -34.41
N GLU A 435 44.60 21.26 -34.36
CA GLU A 435 44.84 20.09 -35.21
C GLU A 435 43.78 20.16 -36.30
N HIS A 436 44.13 20.76 -37.46
CA HIS A 436 43.29 20.75 -38.68
C HIS A 436 43.28 19.33 -39.26
N LEU A 437 42.61 18.38 -38.58
CA LEU A 437 42.50 17.00 -39.04
C LEU A 437 41.40 16.87 -40.11
N SER A 438 41.71 16.17 -41.20
CA SER A 438 40.71 15.80 -42.20
C SER A 438 39.74 14.77 -41.65
N GLU A 439 38.52 14.66 -42.22
CA GLU A 439 37.50 13.67 -41.78
C GLU A 439 38.05 12.24 -41.76
N GLU A 440 38.91 11.87 -42.70
CA GLU A 440 39.48 10.52 -42.77
C GLU A 440 40.45 10.23 -41.61
N GLN A 441 41.17 11.24 -41.13
CA GLN A 441 42.12 11.11 -40.03
C GLN A 441 41.44 11.05 -38.65
N LEU A 442 40.23 11.59 -38.51
CA LEU A 442 39.46 11.57 -37.29
C LEU A 442 39.02 10.15 -36.87
N TYR A 443 38.82 9.27 -37.88
CA TYR A 443 38.30 7.92 -37.67
C TYR A 443 39.29 6.82 -38.11
N ASP A 444 40.60 7.01 -37.98
CA ASP A 444 41.64 6.06 -38.39
C ASP A 444 42.17 5.17 -37.25
N SER A 445 41.39 4.99 -36.16
CA SER A 445 41.81 4.05 -35.13
C SER A 445 41.58 2.59 -35.55
N GLY A 446 42.30 1.62 -34.93
CA GLY A 446 42.22 0.21 -35.27
C GLY A 446 40.79 -0.37 -35.19
N MET A 447 40.00 0.09 -34.23
CA MET A 447 38.62 -0.32 -34.05
C MET A 447 37.73 0.20 -35.20
N TYR A 448 37.89 1.46 -35.61
CA TYR A 448 37.15 2.02 -36.75
C TYR A 448 37.49 1.34 -38.07
N ARG A 449 38.79 0.97 -38.30
CA ARG A 449 39.20 0.19 -39.46
C ARG A 449 38.58 -1.20 -39.50
N TRP A 450 38.49 -1.89 -38.36
CA TRP A 450 37.80 -3.18 -38.26
C TRP A 450 36.31 -3.04 -38.56
N PHE A 451 35.64 -2.07 -37.94
CA PHE A 451 34.22 -1.79 -38.14
C PHE A 451 33.92 -1.41 -39.62
N ARG A 452 34.76 -0.59 -40.22
CA ARG A 452 34.65 -0.23 -41.65
C ARG A 452 34.75 -1.47 -42.54
N LYS A 453 35.69 -2.40 -42.29
CA LYS A 453 35.77 -3.67 -43.01
C LYS A 453 34.51 -4.53 -42.84
N PHE A 454 34.01 -4.65 -41.62
CA PHE A 454 32.80 -5.37 -41.32
C PHE A 454 31.58 -4.79 -42.06
N LEU A 455 31.39 -3.49 -41.98
CA LEU A 455 30.30 -2.78 -42.64
C LEU A 455 30.37 -2.94 -44.15
N THR A 456 31.57 -2.78 -44.73
CA THR A 456 31.81 -2.96 -46.16
C THR A 456 31.48 -4.39 -46.59
N TYR A 457 31.89 -5.40 -45.81
CA TYR A 457 31.55 -6.80 -46.08
C TYR A 457 30.04 -7.03 -46.08
N MET A 458 29.29 -6.50 -45.09
CA MET A 458 27.83 -6.59 -45.00
C MET A 458 27.16 -5.89 -46.21
N LEU A 459 27.67 -4.73 -46.62
CA LEU A 459 27.14 -4.00 -47.78
C LEU A 459 27.35 -4.76 -49.10
N TYR A 460 28.47 -5.46 -49.26
CA TYR A 460 28.71 -6.31 -50.43
C TYR A 460 27.82 -7.57 -50.41
N HIS A 461 27.52 -8.12 -49.23
CA HIS A 461 26.72 -9.33 -49.06
C HIS A 461 25.32 -9.02 -48.51
N LYS A 462 24.59 -8.10 -49.16
CA LYS A 462 23.27 -7.62 -48.72
C LYS A 462 22.27 -8.74 -48.42
N LYS A 463 22.25 -9.78 -49.30
CA LYS A 463 21.31 -10.93 -49.12
C LYS A 463 21.65 -11.73 -47.89
N PHE A 464 22.93 -11.88 -47.55
CA PHE A 464 23.37 -12.55 -46.33
C PHE A 464 23.01 -11.73 -45.08
N ALA A 465 23.25 -10.41 -45.11
CA ALA A 465 22.88 -9.53 -44.00
C ALA A 465 21.37 -9.55 -43.73
N VAL A 466 20.54 -9.42 -44.76
CA VAL A 466 19.07 -9.49 -44.64
C VAL A 466 18.64 -10.87 -44.16
N GLY A 467 19.21 -11.95 -44.72
CA GLY A 467 18.89 -13.34 -44.29
C GLY A 467 19.20 -13.58 -42.81
N ALA A 468 20.36 -13.08 -42.33
CA ALA A 468 20.73 -13.19 -40.93
C ALA A 468 19.73 -12.46 -40.00
N VAL A 469 19.27 -11.26 -40.38
CA VAL A 469 18.25 -10.52 -39.62
C VAL A 469 16.90 -11.28 -39.59
N VAL A 470 16.46 -11.80 -40.74
CA VAL A 470 15.21 -12.57 -40.83
C VAL A 470 15.28 -13.83 -39.98
N ILE A 471 16.41 -14.56 -40.03
CA ILE A 471 16.62 -15.76 -39.18
C ILE A 471 16.58 -15.38 -37.72
N LEU A 472 17.23 -14.29 -37.31
CA LEU A 472 17.23 -13.80 -35.94
C LEU A 472 15.80 -13.48 -35.46
N LEU A 473 15.01 -12.79 -36.29
CA LEU A 473 13.62 -12.46 -35.98
C LEU A 473 12.75 -13.72 -35.88
N ALA A 474 12.92 -14.67 -36.81
CA ALA A 474 12.19 -15.94 -36.76
C ALA A 474 12.53 -16.75 -35.50
N LEU A 475 13.82 -16.79 -35.14
CA LEU A 475 14.29 -17.44 -33.92
C LEU A 475 13.75 -16.76 -32.64
N SER A 476 13.76 -15.42 -32.62
CA SER A 476 13.16 -14.64 -31.53
C SER A 476 11.66 -14.93 -31.38
N ALA A 477 10.91 -14.93 -32.47
CA ALA A 477 9.48 -15.23 -32.46
C ALA A 477 9.20 -16.68 -32.00
N TRP A 478 10.09 -17.59 -32.38
CA TRP A 478 9.98 -18.99 -31.93
C TRP A 478 10.31 -19.13 -30.43
N CYS A 479 11.33 -18.45 -29.93
CA CYS A 479 11.71 -18.46 -28.51
C CYS A 479 10.65 -17.79 -27.62
N PHE A 480 9.89 -16.83 -28.17
CA PHE A 480 8.85 -16.10 -27.42
C PHE A 480 7.81 -17.03 -26.75
N GLN A 481 7.47 -18.14 -27.41
CA GLN A 481 6.50 -19.11 -26.87
C GLN A 481 6.97 -19.87 -25.61
N TYR A 482 8.29 -19.86 -25.33
CA TYR A 482 8.86 -20.53 -24.14
C TYR A 482 9.03 -19.59 -22.94
N ILE A 483 8.73 -18.29 -23.10
CA ILE A 483 8.81 -17.32 -22.02
C ILE A 483 7.58 -17.50 -21.12
N PRO A 484 7.76 -17.84 -19.82
CA PRO A 484 6.66 -17.91 -18.89
C PRO A 484 5.96 -16.56 -18.78
N GLN A 485 4.64 -16.58 -18.94
CA GLN A 485 3.81 -15.39 -18.83
C GLN A 485 3.42 -15.21 -17.37
N GLY A 486 3.95 -14.20 -16.73
CA GLY A 486 3.60 -13.78 -15.38
C GLY A 486 3.39 -12.27 -15.37
N PHE A 487 2.40 -11.83 -14.59
CA PHE A 487 2.07 -10.40 -14.53
C PHE A 487 3.01 -9.64 -13.58
N PHE A 488 3.25 -10.20 -12.41
CA PHE A 488 4.26 -9.73 -11.46
C PHE A 488 5.27 -10.83 -11.18
N PRO A 489 6.54 -10.48 -10.91
CA PRO A 489 7.50 -11.44 -10.42
C PRO A 489 7.08 -11.93 -9.03
N ASP A 490 7.43 -13.18 -8.71
CA ASP A 490 7.20 -13.73 -7.39
C ASP A 490 7.88 -12.85 -6.33
N LEU A 491 7.12 -12.54 -5.28
CA LEU A 491 7.61 -11.74 -4.19
C LEU A 491 8.56 -12.59 -3.33
N SER A 492 9.80 -12.18 -3.22
CA SER A 492 10.78 -12.80 -2.30
C SER A 492 10.55 -12.35 -0.85
N TYR A 493 9.36 -12.63 -0.30
CA TYR A 493 9.11 -12.43 1.11
C TYR A 493 9.72 -13.58 1.92
N THR A 494 10.38 -13.24 3.01
CA THR A 494 10.88 -14.20 3.99
C THR A 494 9.80 -14.71 4.95
N GLN A 495 8.58 -14.19 4.83
CA GLN A 495 7.43 -14.61 5.64
C GLN A 495 6.59 -15.59 4.84
N LEU A 496 6.34 -16.75 5.44
CA LEU A 496 5.39 -17.74 4.98
C LEU A 496 4.17 -17.67 5.89
N TYR A 497 2.98 -17.83 5.32
CA TYR A 497 1.78 -18.09 6.10
C TYR A 497 1.17 -19.41 5.66
N ILE A 498 0.59 -20.11 6.61
CA ILE A 498 -0.10 -21.38 6.38
C ILE A 498 -1.56 -21.14 6.72
N GLU A 499 -2.44 -21.31 5.74
CA GLU A 499 -3.87 -21.29 5.97
C GLU A 499 -4.32 -22.71 6.33
N TYR A 500 -4.79 -22.88 7.56
CA TYR A 500 -5.30 -24.14 8.05
C TYR A 500 -6.81 -24.07 8.20
N LYS A 501 -7.54 -24.92 7.48
CA LYS A 501 -9.01 -25.00 7.51
C LYS A 501 -9.44 -26.36 8.04
N VAL A 502 -10.31 -26.34 9.03
CA VAL A 502 -10.98 -27.54 9.54
C VAL A 502 -12.40 -27.63 8.97
N PRO A 503 -12.99 -28.82 8.90
CA PRO A 503 -14.40 -28.99 8.57
C PRO A 503 -15.31 -28.20 9.50
N GLU A 504 -16.50 -27.77 9.00
CA GLU A 504 -17.51 -27.09 9.82
C GLU A 504 -17.85 -27.92 11.07
N GLY A 505 -17.88 -27.25 12.22
CA GLY A 505 -18.14 -27.88 13.53
C GLY A 505 -16.89 -28.21 14.35
N GLY A 506 -15.70 -27.93 13.84
CA GLY A 506 -14.47 -28.01 14.63
C GLY A 506 -14.41 -26.93 15.72
N THR A 507 -13.92 -27.29 16.93
CA THR A 507 -13.70 -26.31 17.99
C THR A 507 -12.38 -25.58 17.84
N LEU A 508 -12.29 -24.37 18.39
CA LEU A 508 -11.05 -23.57 18.34
C LEU A 508 -9.90 -24.26 19.08
N GLU A 509 -10.20 -24.98 20.18
CA GLU A 509 -9.22 -25.73 20.95
C GLU A 509 -8.62 -26.90 20.14
N ALA A 510 -9.45 -27.57 19.31
CA ALA A 510 -8.96 -28.62 18.41
C ALA A 510 -7.97 -28.04 17.37
N VAL A 511 -8.33 -26.90 16.78
CA VAL A 511 -7.46 -26.18 15.83
C VAL A 511 -6.14 -25.76 16.48
N GLN A 512 -6.20 -25.25 17.71
CA GLN A 512 -5.00 -24.86 18.47
C GLN A 512 -4.12 -26.07 18.80
N GLY A 513 -4.74 -27.21 19.15
CA GLY A 513 -4.03 -28.46 19.38
C GLY A 513 -3.27 -28.94 18.13
N ASP A 514 -3.94 -28.96 16.98
CA ASP A 514 -3.36 -29.37 15.70
C ASP A 514 -2.23 -28.44 15.23
N ILE A 515 -2.34 -27.13 15.48
CA ILE A 515 -1.28 -26.16 15.11
C ILE A 515 -0.08 -26.26 16.08
N ALA A 516 -0.29 -26.69 17.32
CA ALA A 516 0.77 -26.80 18.32
C ALA A 516 1.66 -28.03 18.13
N GLU A 517 1.15 -29.09 17.47
CA GLU A 517 1.91 -30.28 17.05
C GLU A 517 2.75 -29.98 15.80
#